data_0f1dcc23eb51d01b3119f607d282e922
#
_entry.id   0f1dcc23eb51d01b3119f607d282e922
#
_cell.length_a   1.000
_cell.length_b   1.000
_cell.length_c   1.000
_cell.angle_alpha   90.00
_cell.angle_beta   90.00
_cell.angle_gamma   90.00
#
_symmetry.space_group_name_H-M   'P 1'
#
loop_
_entity.id
_entity.type
_entity.pdbx_description
1 polymer ?
#
loop_
_entity_poly.entity_id
_entity_poly.type
_entity_poly.pdbx_seq_one_letter_code
_entity_poly.pdbx_strand_id
1 'polypeptide(L)'
;MAENRPNRVKIIKLLQQKIMCVCELQAALGISQPSVSKHLKLLEEAGLVNNQKEGLWTNYFLADGAASPYAACLLGNLKHWLEDEQEIEDLVKQVPFLNREELCKV
;
A
#
# COMPACT_ATOMS: atom_id res chain seq x y z
N MET A 1 -23.34 -8.37 -3.33
CA MET A 1 -22.21 -8.86 -2.56
C MET A 1 -20.99 -7.98 -2.80
N ALA A 2 -20.42 -7.49 -1.75
CA ALA A 2 -19.23 -6.67 -1.89
C ALA A 2 -18.07 -7.53 -2.39
N GLU A 3 -17.44 -7.10 -3.46
CA GLU A 3 -16.27 -7.77 -3.94
C GLU A 3 -15.06 -7.31 -3.16
N ASN A 4 -14.32 -8.27 -2.65
CA ASN A 4 -13.08 -7.96 -1.96
C ASN A 4 -11.96 -7.85 -2.99
N ARG A 5 -11.46 -6.65 -3.16
CA ARG A 5 -10.28 -6.45 -3.99
C ARG A 5 -9.09 -7.10 -3.30
N PRO A 6 -8.16 -7.68 -4.04
CA PRO A 6 -6.97 -8.25 -3.44
C PRO A 6 -6.24 -7.21 -2.58
N ASN A 7 -5.77 -7.64 -1.42
CA ASN A 7 -5.06 -6.73 -0.51
C ASN A 7 -3.86 -6.07 -1.17
N ARG A 8 -3.20 -6.76 -2.10
CA ARG A 8 -2.08 -6.18 -2.81
C ARG A 8 -2.47 -4.96 -3.63
N VAL A 9 -3.64 -5.00 -4.29
CA VAL A 9 -4.16 -3.85 -5.02
C VAL A 9 -4.49 -2.71 -4.06
N LYS A 10 -5.09 -3.03 -2.93
CA LYS A 10 -5.42 -2.03 -1.91
C LYS A 10 -4.16 -1.33 -1.38
N ILE A 11 -3.10 -2.09 -1.16
CA ILE A 11 -1.83 -1.52 -0.71
C ILE A 11 -1.30 -0.52 -1.73
N ILE A 12 -1.31 -0.88 -2.99
CA ILE A 12 -0.85 0.02 -4.05
C ILE A 12 -1.69 1.30 -4.08
N LYS A 13 -3.01 1.17 -3.98
CA LYS A 13 -3.90 2.34 -3.99
C LYS A 13 -3.64 3.25 -2.79
N LEU A 14 -3.36 2.67 -1.63
CA LEU A 14 -3.00 3.44 -0.44
C LEU A 14 -1.67 4.16 -0.60
N LEU A 15 -0.67 3.46 -1.14
CA LEU A 15 0.65 4.04 -1.34
C LEU A 15 0.68 5.10 -2.44
N GLN A 16 -0.33 5.14 -3.30
CA GLN A 16 -0.50 6.25 -4.23
C GLN A 16 -0.78 7.56 -3.50
N GLN A 17 -1.33 7.48 -2.29
CA GLN A 17 -1.69 8.66 -1.51
C GLN A 17 -0.52 9.19 -0.70
N LYS A 18 0.22 8.31 -0.06
CA LYS A 18 1.41 8.70 0.71
C LYS A 18 2.27 7.50 1.04
N ILE A 19 3.50 7.78 1.47
CA ILE A 19 4.40 6.76 2.01
C ILE A 19 3.84 6.27 3.34
N MET A 20 3.84 4.96 3.56
CA MET A 20 3.28 4.37 4.77
C MET A 20 4.18 3.28 5.35
N CYS A 21 4.11 3.12 6.67
CA CYS A 21 4.74 1.99 7.34
C CYS A 21 3.72 0.84 7.48
N VAL A 22 4.21 -0.32 7.94
CA VAL A 22 3.37 -1.51 8.09
C VAL A 22 2.17 -1.26 9.00
N CYS A 23 2.37 -0.55 10.12
CA CYS A 23 1.29 -0.29 11.07
C CYS A 23 0.16 0.52 10.45
N GLU A 24 0.50 1.49 9.61
CA GLU A 24 -0.51 2.28 8.92
C GLU A 24 -1.30 1.45 7.91
N LEU A 25 -0.59 0.61 7.15
CA LEU A 25 -1.23 -0.29 6.19
C LEU A 25 -2.11 -1.32 6.91
N GLN A 26 -1.62 -1.86 8.02
CA GLN A 26 -2.37 -2.81 8.83
C GLN A 26 -3.68 -2.20 9.32
N ALA A 27 -3.62 -0.98 9.84
CA ALA A 27 -4.80 -0.29 10.34
C ALA A 27 -5.81 -0.04 9.23
N ALA A 28 -5.32 0.41 8.07
CA ALA A 28 -6.20 0.71 6.95
C ALA A 28 -6.87 -0.54 6.38
N LEU A 29 -6.13 -1.65 6.31
CA LEU A 29 -6.64 -2.89 5.71
C LEU A 29 -7.40 -3.77 6.70
N GLY A 30 -7.15 -3.62 7.99
CA GLY A 30 -7.78 -4.45 8.99
C GLY A 30 -7.31 -5.91 8.98
N ILE A 31 -6.07 -6.15 8.58
CA ILE A 31 -5.50 -7.50 8.55
C ILE A 31 -4.28 -7.56 9.45
N SER A 32 -3.74 -8.76 9.68
CA SER A 32 -2.61 -8.93 10.58
C SER A 32 -1.32 -8.37 10.01
N GLN A 33 -0.38 -8.04 10.89
CA GLN A 33 0.94 -7.56 10.47
C GLN A 33 1.69 -8.57 9.59
N PRO A 34 1.71 -9.88 9.92
CA PRO A 34 2.35 -10.85 9.04
C PRO A 34 1.73 -10.89 7.64
N SER A 35 0.42 -10.70 7.53
CA SER A 35 -0.25 -10.65 6.23
C SER A 35 0.19 -9.46 5.42
N VAL A 36 0.25 -8.28 6.05
CA VAL A 36 0.73 -7.06 5.37
C VAL A 36 2.16 -7.26 4.90
N SER A 37 3.03 -7.76 5.79
CA SER A 37 4.44 -7.97 5.47
C SER A 37 4.62 -8.94 4.30
N LYS A 38 3.81 -9.99 4.26
CA LYS A 38 3.86 -10.97 3.17
C LYS A 38 3.47 -10.31 1.83
N HIS A 39 2.40 -9.53 1.83
CA HIS A 39 1.98 -8.84 0.61
C HIS A 39 3.02 -7.84 0.14
N LEU A 40 3.62 -7.09 1.07
CA LEU A 40 4.66 -6.13 0.73
C LEU A 40 5.88 -6.81 0.14
N LYS A 41 6.28 -7.94 0.68
CA LYS A 41 7.41 -8.69 0.15
C LYS A 41 7.16 -9.12 -1.29
N LEU A 42 5.97 -9.63 -1.57
CA LEU A 42 5.60 -10.04 -2.92
C LEU A 42 5.60 -8.85 -3.89
N LEU A 43 5.11 -7.70 -3.42
CA LEU A 43 5.10 -6.48 -4.23
C LEU A 43 6.51 -5.95 -4.49
N GLU A 44 7.40 -6.06 -3.49
CA GLU A 44 8.80 -5.69 -3.68
C GLU A 44 9.49 -6.59 -4.70
N GLU A 45 9.24 -7.88 -4.63
CA GLU A 45 9.81 -8.85 -5.57
C GLU A 45 9.32 -8.60 -6.99
N ALA A 46 8.09 -8.11 -7.13
CA ALA A 46 7.52 -7.77 -8.42
C ALA A 46 8.01 -6.40 -8.95
N GLY A 47 8.77 -5.66 -8.15
CA GLY A 47 9.27 -4.35 -8.56
C GLY A 47 8.25 -3.23 -8.46
N LEU A 48 7.17 -3.43 -7.72
CA LEU A 48 6.08 -2.46 -7.61
C LEU A 48 6.20 -1.55 -6.40
N VAL A 49 6.89 -2.01 -5.36
CA VAL A 49 7.02 -1.32 -4.09
C VAL A 49 8.48 -1.36 -3.64
N ASN A 50 8.95 -0.29 -3.03
CA ASN A 50 10.25 -0.22 -2.39
C ASN A 50 10.07 0.16 -0.92
N ASN A 51 11.14 0.02 -0.16
CA ASN A 51 11.12 0.45 1.23
C ASN A 51 12.39 1.19 1.60
N GLN A 52 12.28 1.98 2.66
CA GLN A 52 13.41 2.70 3.23
C GLN A 52 13.22 2.76 4.73
N LYS A 53 14.24 2.39 5.46
CA LYS A 53 14.18 2.43 6.91
C LYS A 53 14.41 3.86 7.40
N GLU A 54 13.57 4.29 8.32
CA GLU A 54 13.67 5.61 8.93
C GLU A 54 13.45 5.46 10.43
N GLY A 55 14.53 5.47 11.19
CA GLY A 55 14.46 5.26 12.62
C GLY A 55 13.88 3.90 12.97
N LEU A 56 12.77 3.91 13.70
CA LEU A 56 12.08 2.70 14.14
C LEU A 56 11.10 2.16 13.10
N TRP A 57 10.83 2.92 12.04
CA TRP A 57 9.87 2.53 11.04
C TRP A 57 10.54 2.19 9.72
N THR A 58 9.94 1.23 9.01
CA THR A 58 10.25 0.98 7.61
C THR A 58 9.13 1.57 6.78
N ASN A 59 9.48 2.55 5.96
CA ASN A 59 8.51 3.22 5.10
C ASN A 59 8.45 2.53 3.74
N TYR A 60 7.23 2.31 3.27
CA TYR A 60 6.98 1.70 1.97
C TYR A 60 6.41 2.73 1.02
N PHE A 61 6.83 2.65 -0.23
CA PHE A 61 6.40 3.59 -1.26
C PHE A 61 6.40 2.88 -2.62
N LEU A 62 5.66 3.43 -3.57
CA LEU A 62 5.61 2.85 -4.90
C LEU A 62 6.94 3.03 -5.61
N ALA A 63 7.36 1.97 -6.31
CA ALA A 63 8.53 2.06 -7.18
C ALA A 63 8.22 2.96 -8.36
N ASP A 64 9.26 3.48 -9.01
CA ASP A 64 9.11 4.35 -10.17
C ASP A 64 8.95 3.59 -11.49
N GLY A 65 8.94 2.26 -11.43
CA GLY A 65 8.84 1.42 -12.61
C GLY A 65 10.16 1.16 -13.28
N ALA A 66 11.28 1.67 -12.74
CA ALA A 66 12.59 1.51 -13.35
C ALA A 66 13.07 0.05 -13.35
N ALA A 67 12.52 -0.77 -12.44
CA ALA A 67 12.93 -2.16 -12.31
C ALA A 67 12.56 -2.99 -13.54
N SER A 68 11.44 -2.68 -14.20
CA SER A 68 11.06 -3.37 -15.42
C SER A 68 9.97 -2.58 -16.16
N PRO A 69 9.92 -2.69 -17.48
CA PRO A 69 8.84 -2.08 -18.26
C PRO A 69 7.46 -2.63 -17.86
N TYR A 70 7.44 -3.88 -17.43
CA TYR A 70 6.21 -4.53 -16.99
C TYR A 70 5.65 -3.86 -15.72
N ALA A 71 6.52 -3.62 -14.75
CA ALA A 71 6.13 -2.93 -13.53
C ALA A 71 5.68 -1.50 -13.81
N ALA A 72 6.37 -0.79 -14.69
CA ALA A 72 6.01 0.56 -15.08
C ALA A 72 4.60 0.60 -15.70
N CYS A 73 4.32 -0.34 -16.58
CA CYS A 73 3.02 -0.44 -17.25
C CYS A 73 1.90 -0.70 -16.23
N LEU A 74 2.13 -1.64 -15.32
CA LEU A 74 1.15 -1.99 -14.31
C LEU A 74 0.87 -0.82 -13.35
N LEU A 75 1.92 -0.16 -12.89
CA LEU A 75 1.76 1.01 -12.01
C LEU A 75 1.01 2.14 -12.70
N GLY A 76 1.32 2.37 -13.98
CA GLY A 76 0.62 3.39 -14.76
C GLY A 76 -0.86 3.09 -14.91
N ASN A 77 -1.20 1.83 -15.15
CA ASN A 77 -2.60 1.42 -15.28
C ASN A 77 -3.33 1.55 -13.94
N LEU A 78 -2.69 1.16 -12.84
CA LEU A 78 -3.31 1.21 -11.52
C LEU A 78 -3.52 2.64 -11.02
N LYS A 79 -2.80 3.60 -11.57
CA LYS A 79 -2.94 4.99 -11.16
C LYS A 79 -4.38 5.50 -11.29
N HIS A 80 -5.07 5.11 -12.35
CA HIS A 80 -6.44 5.54 -12.61
C HIS A 80 -7.46 4.43 -12.44
N TRP A 81 -6.97 3.21 -12.32
CA TRP A 81 -7.81 2.04 -12.21
C TRP A 81 -8.45 1.98 -10.82
N LEU A 82 -9.70 1.59 -10.76
CA LEU A 82 -10.44 1.40 -9.51
C LEU A 82 -10.73 2.71 -8.75
N GLU A 83 -10.55 3.85 -9.38
CA GLU A 83 -10.85 5.13 -8.72
C GLU A 83 -12.33 5.25 -8.35
N ASP A 84 -13.21 4.62 -9.13
CA ASP A 84 -14.66 4.69 -8.90
C ASP A 84 -15.17 3.60 -7.95
N GLU A 85 -14.31 2.69 -7.53
CA GLU A 85 -14.72 1.62 -6.64
C GLU A 85 -14.96 2.17 -5.24
N GLN A 86 -16.15 1.92 -4.71
CA GLN A 86 -16.51 2.42 -3.37
C GLN A 86 -15.56 1.90 -2.31
N GLU A 87 -15.16 0.64 -2.40
CA GLU A 87 -14.22 0.05 -1.46
C GLU A 87 -12.88 0.78 -1.44
N ILE A 88 -12.36 1.12 -2.62
CA ILE A 88 -11.09 1.83 -2.74
C ILE A 88 -11.27 3.28 -2.28
N GLU A 89 -12.37 3.91 -2.64
CA GLU A 89 -12.66 5.28 -2.23
C GLU A 89 -12.73 5.39 -0.71
N ASP A 90 -13.43 4.46 -0.06
CA ASP A 90 -13.53 4.44 1.39
C ASP A 90 -12.17 4.20 2.06
N LEU A 91 -11.37 3.32 1.46
CA LEU A 91 -10.04 3.02 1.95
C LEU A 91 -9.13 4.25 1.89
N VAL A 92 -9.16 4.96 0.78
CA VAL A 92 -8.34 6.16 0.57
C VAL A 92 -8.75 7.28 1.52
N LYS A 93 -10.02 7.40 1.83
CA LYS A 93 -10.52 8.44 2.75
C LYS A 93 -9.92 8.32 4.15
N GLN A 94 -9.45 7.15 4.54
CA GLN A 94 -8.84 6.95 5.85
C GLN A 94 -7.44 7.53 5.95
N VAL A 95 -6.77 7.73 4.82
CA VAL A 95 -5.34 8.08 4.80
C VAL A 95 -5.01 9.30 5.66
N PRO A 96 -5.77 10.43 5.58
CA PRO A 96 -5.43 11.61 6.39
C PRO A 96 -5.56 11.38 7.90
N PHE A 97 -6.27 10.35 8.31
CA PHE A 97 -6.52 10.06 9.71
C PHE A 97 -5.59 9.01 10.30
N LEU A 98 -4.71 8.43 9.47
CA LEU A 98 -3.75 7.44 9.95
C LEU A 98 -2.57 8.16 10.61
N ASN A 99 -2.26 7.76 11.84
CA ASN A 99 -1.17 8.34 12.62
C ASN A 99 -0.25 7.23 13.09
N ARG A 100 0.93 7.14 12.49
CA ARG A 100 1.87 6.07 12.82
C ARG A 100 2.35 6.12 14.26
N GLU A 101 2.43 7.30 14.84
CA GLU A 101 2.89 7.44 16.22
C GLU A 101 1.94 6.79 17.21
N GLU A 102 0.66 6.79 16.90
CA GLU A 102 -0.35 6.11 17.71
C GLU A 102 -0.47 4.64 17.35
N LEU A 103 -0.38 4.31 16.05
CA LEU A 103 -0.56 2.95 15.57
C LEU A 103 0.65 2.07 15.84
N CYS A 104 1.85 2.64 15.72
CA CYS A 104 3.10 1.92 15.92
C CYS A 104 3.76 2.40 17.21
N LYS A 105 3.09 2.17 18.31
CA LYS A 105 3.66 2.54 19.62
C LYS A 105 4.84 1.65 19.95
N VAL A 106 5.96 2.27 20.22
CA VAL A 106 7.18 1.59 20.58
C VAL A 106 7.68 2.10 21.93
#